data_3ca856f46c69ea75b47dc197078b0f1e
#
_entry.id   3ca856f46c69ea75b47dc197078b0f1e
#
_cell.length_a   1.000
_cell.length_b   1.000
_cell.length_c   1.000
_cell.angle_alpha   90.00
_cell.angle_beta   90.00
_cell.angle_gamma   90.00
#
_symmetry.space_group_name_H-M   'P 1'
#
loop_
_entity.id
_entity.type
_entity.pdbx_description
1 polymer ?
#
loop_
_entity_poly.entity_id
_entity_poly.type
_entity_poly.pdbx_seq_one_letter_code
_entity_poly.pdbx_strand_id
1 'polypeptide(L)'
;MSDFSQNGIISSLHDFGTKSTKDIEKDLLKFSKERKMELILPSLYSELEGDALPRIVSEISKVNYLSHIIIGLDRANKKQADKAHKFFKKLKTPFSILWNDGPRLKKLHNELKKKNLAPNELGKGRNVWYLSLIHISEPTRRHL
;
A
#
# COMPACT_ATOMS: atom_id res chain seq x y z
N MET A 1 6.49 -16.93 14.56
CA MET A 1 7.54 -16.16 15.26
C MET A 1 8.66 -15.99 14.25
N SER A 2 8.74 -14.85 13.60
CA SER A 2 9.85 -14.59 12.67
C SER A 2 10.93 -13.85 13.46
N ASP A 3 11.93 -14.58 13.84
CA ASP A 3 13.14 -14.02 14.42
C ASP A 3 13.94 -13.29 13.34
N PHE A 4 13.67 -12.00 13.20
CA PHE A 4 14.60 -11.10 12.54
C PHE A 4 15.63 -10.62 13.57
N SER A 5 16.52 -11.49 13.97
CA SER A 5 17.74 -11.07 14.64
C SER A 5 18.75 -10.61 13.57
N GLN A 6 18.73 -9.33 13.24
CA GLN A 6 19.84 -8.74 12.49
C GLN A 6 20.97 -8.40 13.45
N ASN A 7 22.00 -9.21 13.46
CA ASN A 7 23.24 -8.89 14.13
C ASN A 7 24.01 -7.88 13.30
N GLY A 8 24.05 -6.61 13.73
CA GLY A 8 24.88 -5.61 13.09
C GLY A 8 24.43 -4.16 13.34
N ILE A 9 25.22 -3.23 12.85
CA ILE A 9 25.04 -1.78 13.00
C ILE A 9 23.69 -1.28 12.44
N ILE A 10 23.08 -2.01 11.50
CA ILE A 10 21.79 -1.66 10.87
C ILE A 10 20.61 -1.75 11.84
N SER A 11 20.69 -2.61 12.87
CA SER A 11 19.62 -2.73 13.87
C SER A 11 19.53 -1.53 14.82
N SER A 12 20.53 -0.67 14.83
CA SER A 12 20.56 0.57 15.64
C SER A 12 20.07 1.81 14.89
N LEU A 13 19.59 1.68 13.67
CA LEU A 13 18.95 2.78 12.91
C LEU A 13 17.50 3.06 13.32
N HIS A 14 17.02 2.45 14.39
CA HIS A 14 15.72 2.75 14.94
C HIS A 14 15.76 4.06 15.73
N ASP A 15 14.98 5.02 15.28
CA ASP A 15 14.66 6.27 15.96
C ASP A 15 15.77 6.84 16.85
N PHE A 16 16.67 7.61 16.25
CA PHE A 16 17.71 8.32 17.01
C PHE A 16 17.18 9.45 17.90
N GLY A 17 15.85 9.61 18.00
CA GLY A 17 15.21 10.57 18.90
C GLY A 17 15.61 12.04 18.71
N THR A 18 16.32 12.38 17.64
CA THR A 18 16.91 13.69 17.43
C THR A 18 15.94 14.71 16.83
N LYS A 19 14.87 14.26 16.19
CA LYS A 19 13.87 15.14 15.57
C LYS A 19 12.47 14.86 16.12
N SER A 20 11.72 15.92 16.40
CA SER A 20 10.31 15.78 16.72
C SER A 20 9.51 15.32 15.50
N THR A 21 8.39 14.63 15.70
CA THR A 21 7.47 14.23 14.62
C THR A 21 7.07 15.43 13.74
N LYS A 22 6.87 16.59 14.35
CA LYS A 22 6.54 17.84 13.63
C LYS A 22 7.65 18.31 12.70
N ASP A 23 8.90 18.14 13.09
CA ASP A 23 10.04 18.53 12.25
C ASP A 23 10.23 17.55 11.10
N ILE A 24 10.01 16.25 11.34
CA ILE A 24 10.00 15.23 10.29
C ILE A 24 8.88 15.52 9.28
N GLU A 25 7.68 15.85 9.74
CA GLU A 25 6.57 16.22 8.85
C GLU A 25 6.85 17.45 8.00
N LYS A 26 7.51 18.48 8.55
CA LYS A 26 7.96 19.65 7.78
C LYS A 26 8.95 19.27 6.68
N ASP A 27 9.92 18.41 7.00
CA ASP A 27 10.88 17.92 6.01
C ASP A 27 10.16 17.10 4.91
N LEU A 28 9.23 16.23 5.28
CA LEU A 28 8.41 15.44 4.34
C LEU A 28 7.57 16.34 3.41
N LEU A 29 6.96 17.39 3.95
CA LEU A 29 6.24 18.40 3.17
C LEU A 29 7.12 19.12 2.16
N LYS A 30 8.39 19.41 2.53
CA LYS A 30 9.36 20.01 1.63
C LYS A 30 9.74 19.03 0.51
N PHE A 31 10.12 17.79 0.87
CA PHE A 31 10.51 16.76 -0.10
C PHE A 31 9.37 16.37 -1.04
N SER A 32 8.13 16.34 -0.56
CA SER A 32 6.96 15.99 -1.39
C SER A 32 6.70 16.96 -2.55
N LYS A 33 7.22 18.20 -2.45
CA LYS A 33 7.15 19.17 -3.54
C LYS A 33 8.12 18.84 -4.68
N GLU A 34 9.26 18.25 -4.35
CA GLU A 34 10.29 17.86 -5.32
C GLU A 34 10.02 16.45 -5.86
N ARG A 35 9.63 15.54 -4.97
CA ARG A 35 9.32 14.14 -5.32
C ARG A 35 8.00 13.74 -4.69
N LYS A 36 7.03 13.39 -5.52
CA LYS A 36 5.73 12.89 -5.07
C LYS A 36 5.91 11.61 -4.28
N MET A 37 5.28 11.54 -3.12
CA MET A 37 5.24 10.36 -2.26
C MET A 37 3.89 9.70 -2.36
N GLU A 38 3.89 8.39 -2.58
CA GLU A 38 2.70 7.55 -2.63
C GLU A 38 2.76 6.50 -1.53
N LEU A 39 1.61 6.20 -0.96
CA LEU A 39 1.47 5.18 0.07
C LEU A 39 0.84 3.93 -0.54
N ILE A 40 1.49 2.79 -0.35
CA ILE A 40 0.93 1.48 -0.70
C ILE A 40 0.32 0.87 0.56
N LEU A 41 -0.98 0.58 0.51
CA LEU A 41 -1.75 0.03 1.62
C LEU A 41 -2.35 -1.34 1.23
N PRO A 42 -1.65 -2.44 1.47
CA PRO A 42 -2.22 -3.77 1.29
C PRO A 42 -3.26 -4.04 2.38
N SER A 43 -4.48 -4.41 2.00
CA SER A 43 -5.60 -4.66 2.91
C SER A 43 -6.35 -5.94 2.54
N LEU A 44 -6.77 -6.67 3.55
CA LEU A 44 -7.81 -7.70 3.42
C LEU A 44 -9.19 -7.06 3.65
N TYR A 45 -10.21 -7.57 2.97
CA TYR A 45 -11.56 -7.05 3.20
C TYR A 45 -11.99 -7.19 4.67
N SER A 46 -11.64 -8.29 5.34
CA SER A 46 -11.97 -8.49 6.76
C SER A 46 -11.39 -7.43 7.69
N GLU A 47 -10.32 -6.76 7.31
CA GLU A 47 -9.71 -5.69 8.12
C GLU A 47 -10.56 -4.41 8.16
N LEU A 48 -11.48 -4.24 7.19
CA LEU A 48 -12.43 -3.13 7.19
C LEU A 48 -13.48 -3.25 8.30
N GLU A 49 -13.74 -4.48 8.73
CA GLU A 49 -14.72 -4.79 9.78
C GLU A 49 -14.10 -4.77 11.18
N GLY A 50 -12.77 -4.68 11.25
CA GLY A 50 -12.01 -4.55 12.49
C GLY A 50 -11.74 -3.10 12.90
N ASP A 51 -11.09 -2.91 14.04
CA ASP A 51 -10.79 -1.57 14.58
C ASP A 51 -9.49 -0.96 14.04
N ALA A 52 -8.55 -1.80 13.58
CA ALA A 52 -7.22 -1.36 13.20
C ALA A 52 -7.22 -0.51 11.92
N LEU A 53 -7.84 -1.01 10.85
CA LEU A 53 -7.83 -0.30 9.56
C LEU A 53 -8.57 1.04 9.62
N PRO A 54 -9.74 1.18 10.28
CA PRO A 54 -10.38 2.49 10.48
C PRO A 54 -9.49 3.50 11.21
N ARG A 55 -8.73 3.08 12.21
CA ARG A 55 -7.75 3.95 12.90
C ARG A 55 -6.64 4.37 11.95
N ILE A 56 -6.05 3.42 11.22
CA ILE A 56 -5.00 3.71 10.22
C ILE A 56 -5.50 4.73 9.19
N VAL A 57 -6.70 4.53 8.63
CA VAL A 57 -7.31 5.44 7.66
C VAL A 57 -7.55 6.83 8.26
N SER A 58 -7.96 6.89 9.52
CA SER A 58 -8.13 8.17 10.25
C SER A 58 -6.80 8.92 10.38
N GLU A 59 -5.72 8.22 10.75
CA GLU A 59 -4.38 8.84 10.87
C GLU A 59 -3.84 9.27 9.50
N ILE A 60 -3.94 8.42 8.49
CA ILE A 60 -3.51 8.75 7.12
C ILE A 60 -4.28 9.97 6.58
N SER A 61 -5.55 10.14 6.94
CA SER A 61 -6.36 11.28 6.50
C SER A 61 -5.87 12.63 7.03
N LYS A 62 -5.02 12.64 8.06
CA LYS A 62 -4.38 13.84 8.62
C LYS A 62 -3.11 14.22 7.86
N VAL A 63 -2.55 13.29 7.11
CA VAL A 63 -1.29 13.44 6.39
C VAL A 63 -1.51 14.24 5.11
N ASN A 64 -0.68 15.25 4.88
CA ASN A 64 -0.82 16.18 3.75
C ASN A 64 0.37 16.17 2.77
N TYR A 65 1.37 15.34 3.00
CA TYR A 65 2.53 15.17 2.12
C TYR A 65 2.39 14.00 1.12
N LEU A 66 1.32 13.20 1.22
CA LEU A 66 1.04 12.12 0.27
C LEU A 66 0.30 12.66 -0.96
N SER A 67 0.77 12.29 -2.14
CA SER A 67 0.13 12.63 -3.42
C SER A 67 -0.95 11.63 -3.83
N HIS A 68 -0.78 10.36 -3.47
CA HIS A 68 -1.71 9.30 -3.81
C HIS A 68 -1.61 8.12 -2.83
N ILE A 69 -2.71 7.37 -2.69
CA ILE A 69 -2.76 6.16 -1.87
C ILE A 69 -3.22 5.01 -2.76
N ILE A 70 -2.44 3.94 -2.81
CA ILE A 70 -2.74 2.76 -3.61
C ILE A 70 -3.12 1.62 -2.67
N ILE A 71 -4.38 1.22 -2.72
CA ILE A 71 -4.94 0.23 -1.82
C ILE A 71 -5.03 -1.10 -2.55
N GLY A 72 -4.31 -2.11 -2.08
CA GLY A 72 -4.44 -3.47 -2.58
C GLY A 72 -5.53 -4.21 -1.79
N LEU A 73 -6.67 -4.44 -2.40
CA LEU A 73 -7.78 -5.15 -1.76
C LEU A 73 -7.75 -6.63 -2.13
N ASP A 74 -7.57 -7.47 -1.13
CA ASP A 74 -7.55 -8.93 -1.28
C ASP A 74 -8.73 -9.59 -0.56
N ARG A 75 -9.13 -10.77 -1.01
CA ARG A 75 -10.21 -11.60 -0.46
C ARG A 75 -11.55 -10.86 -0.38
N ALA A 76 -11.92 -10.20 -1.47
CA ALA A 76 -13.15 -9.44 -1.57
C ALA A 76 -13.98 -9.86 -2.78
N ASN A 77 -15.26 -10.11 -2.58
CA ASN A 77 -16.21 -10.23 -3.69
C ASN A 77 -16.61 -8.83 -4.20
N LYS A 78 -17.41 -8.76 -5.27
CA LYS A 78 -17.82 -7.51 -5.89
C LYS A 78 -18.54 -6.56 -4.91
N LYS A 79 -19.50 -7.08 -4.13
CA LYS A 79 -20.23 -6.26 -3.14
C LYS A 79 -19.30 -5.72 -2.05
N GLN A 80 -18.33 -6.53 -1.65
CA GLN A 80 -17.31 -6.16 -0.67
C GLN A 80 -16.34 -5.11 -1.24
N ALA A 81 -15.95 -5.22 -2.50
CA ALA A 81 -15.13 -4.22 -3.17
C ALA A 81 -15.85 -2.87 -3.27
N ASP A 82 -17.15 -2.87 -3.56
CA ASP A 82 -17.97 -1.65 -3.58
C ASP A 82 -18.07 -1.01 -2.18
N LYS A 83 -18.22 -1.84 -1.12
CA LYS A 83 -18.20 -1.35 0.27
C LYS A 83 -16.83 -0.78 0.64
N ALA A 84 -15.74 -1.45 0.27
CA ALA A 84 -14.39 -0.97 0.49
C ALA A 84 -14.16 0.38 -0.18
N HIS A 85 -14.59 0.54 -1.43
CA HIS A 85 -14.50 1.82 -2.13
C HIS A 85 -15.24 2.94 -1.38
N LYS A 86 -16.44 2.68 -0.86
CA LYS A 86 -17.18 3.65 -0.03
C LYS A 86 -16.46 3.97 1.28
N PHE A 87 -15.86 2.96 1.90
CA PHE A 87 -15.10 3.13 3.14
C PHE A 87 -13.89 4.05 2.95
N PHE A 88 -13.10 3.82 1.90
CA PHE A 88 -11.89 4.60 1.61
C PHE A 88 -12.17 6.02 1.08
N LYS A 89 -13.41 6.35 0.70
CA LYS A 89 -13.81 7.75 0.39
C LYS A 89 -13.62 8.72 1.56
N LYS A 90 -13.40 8.23 2.78
CA LYS A 90 -13.03 9.04 3.94
C LYS A 90 -11.62 9.64 3.84
N LEU A 91 -10.77 9.07 2.99
CA LEU A 91 -9.43 9.61 2.72
C LEU A 91 -9.56 10.95 1.98
N LYS A 92 -8.81 11.95 2.43
CA LYS A 92 -8.70 13.25 1.77
C LYS A 92 -7.77 13.22 0.56
N THR A 93 -6.75 12.36 0.65
CA THR A 93 -5.78 12.14 -0.42
C THR A 93 -6.42 11.30 -1.53
N PRO A 94 -6.19 11.60 -2.81
CA PRO A 94 -6.62 10.75 -3.92
C PRO A 94 -6.16 9.31 -3.73
N PHE A 95 -7.02 8.36 -4.06
CA PHE A 95 -6.69 6.94 -3.92
C PHE A 95 -7.15 6.09 -5.09
N SER A 96 -6.50 4.95 -5.27
CA SER A 96 -6.89 3.89 -6.19
C SER A 96 -7.03 2.56 -5.45
N ILE A 97 -7.96 1.72 -5.87
CA ILE A 97 -8.10 0.37 -5.35
C ILE A 97 -7.71 -0.64 -6.42
N LEU A 98 -6.70 -1.44 -6.12
CA LEU A 98 -6.32 -2.62 -6.86
C LEU A 98 -7.06 -3.82 -6.25
N TRP A 99 -8.15 -4.23 -6.89
CA TRP A 99 -8.95 -5.35 -6.41
C TRP A 99 -8.41 -6.67 -6.97
N ASN A 100 -7.71 -7.44 -6.14
CA ASN A 100 -7.00 -8.66 -6.54
C ASN A 100 -7.93 -9.77 -7.05
N ASP A 101 -9.15 -9.88 -6.50
CA ASP A 101 -10.13 -10.87 -6.91
C ASP A 101 -11.07 -10.35 -8.02
N GLY A 102 -10.79 -9.17 -8.54
CA GLY A 102 -11.53 -8.57 -9.63
C GLY A 102 -11.25 -9.25 -10.97
N PRO A 103 -12.17 -9.12 -11.94
CA PRO A 103 -12.06 -9.82 -13.22
C PRO A 103 -10.78 -9.46 -13.98
N ARG A 104 -10.35 -8.21 -13.85
CA ARG A 104 -9.16 -7.70 -14.54
C ARG A 104 -7.88 -8.35 -14.01
N LEU A 105 -7.69 -8.41 -12.68
CA LEU A 105 -6.52 -9.06 -12.09
C LEU A 105 -6.58 -10.58 -12.17
N LYS A 106 -7.76 -11.18 -12.10
CA LYS A 106 -7.91 -12.62 -12.35
C LYS A 106 -7.45 -13.02 -13.75
N LYS A 107 -7.78 -12.22 -14.77
CA LYS A 107 -7.32 -12.46 -16.13
C LYS A 107 -5.78 -12.39 -16.20
N LEU A 108 -5.19 -11.32 -15.66
CA LEU A 108 -3.74 -11.16 -15.61
C LEU A 108 -3.06 -12.30 -14.85
N HIS A 109 -3.60 -12.68 -13.68
CA HIS A 109 -3.09 -13.79 -12.89
C HIS A 109 -3.06 -15.10 -13.69
N ASN A 110 -4.14 -15.41 -14.42
CA ASN A 110 -4.21 -16.61 -15.23
C ASN A 110 -3.18 -16.59 -16.38
N GLU A 111 -2.93 -15.46 -16.99
CA GLU A 111 -1.89 -15.30 -18.01
C GLU A 111 -0.49 -15.51 -17.43
N LEU A 112 -0.21 -14.92 -16.27
CA LEU A 112 1.05 -15.10 -15.55
C LEU A 112 1.24 -16.54 -15.08
N LYS A 113 0.17 -17.21 -14.63
CA LYS A 113 0.20 -18.62 -14.23
C LYS A 113 0.59 -19.54 -15.38
N LYS A 114 0.10 -19.29 -16.59
CA LYS A 114 0.50 -20.04 -17.79
C LYS A 114 1.99 -19.93 -18.09
N LYS A 115 2.62 -18.85 -17.65
CA LYS A 115 4.06 -18.57 -17.83
C LYS A 115 4.90 -18.93 -16.60
N ASN A 116 4.33 -19.56 -15.57
CA ASN A 116 4.97 -19.84 -14.29
C ASN A 116 5.53 -18.59 -13.57
N LEU A 117 4.90 -17.43 -13.79
CA LEU A 117 5.30 -16.15 -13.20
C LEU A 117 4.32 -15.65 -12.12
N ALA A 118 3.20 -16.33 -11.91
CA ALA A 118 2.22 -15.94 -10.90
C ALA A 118 2.67 -16.37 -9.49
N PRO A 119 2.37 -15.54 -8.45
CA PRO A 119 2.57 -15.98 -7.08
C PRO A 119 1.62 -17.15 -6.75
N ASN A 120 2.17 -18.19 -6.13
CA ASN A 120 1.42 -19.44 -5.85
C ASN A 120 0.48 -19.30 -4.65
N GLU A 121 0.80 -18.43 -3.70
CA GLU A 121 0.07 -18.31 -2.44
C GLU A 121 -0.83 -17.08 -2.40
N LEU A 122 -2.05 -17.28 -1.87
CA LEU A 122 -2.97 -16.19 -1.56
C LEU A 122 -2.54 -15.50 -0.27
N GLY A 123 -2.59 -14.17 -0.24
CA GLY A 123 -2.33 -13.42 0.98
C GLY A 123 -1.56 -12.14 0.76
N LYS A 124 -0.98 -11.63 1.85
CA LYS A 124 -0.26 -10.35 1.85
C LYS A 124 0.87 -10.29 0.82
N GLY A 125 1.64 -11.37 0.69
CA GLY A 125 2.72 -11.45 -0.30
C GLY A 125 2.23 -11.27 -1.74
N ARG A 126 1.15 -11.97 -2.13
CA ARG A 126 0.50 -11.78 -3.44
C ARG A 126 0.05 -10.34 -3.65
N ASN A 127 -0.57 -9.75 -2.64
CA ASN A 127 -1.10 -8.40 -2.70
C ASN A 127 0.03 -7.38 -2.92
N VAL A 128 1.08 -7.45 -2.12
CA VAL A 128 2.25 -6.59 -2.26
C VAL A 128 2.95 -6.79 -3.61
N TRP A 129 3.06 -8.03 -4.09
CA TRP A 129 3.66 -8.34 -5.38
C TRP A 129 2.91 -7.67 -6.55
N TYR A 130 1.56 -7.76 -6.58
CA TYR A 130 0.78 -7.06 -7.60
C TYR A 130 0.91 -5.54 -7.50
N LEU A 131 0.86 -4.99 -6.30
CA LEU A 131 1.04 -3.55 -6.06
C LEU A 131 2.39 -3.07 -6.56
N SER A 132 3.46 -3.81 -6.30
CA SER A 132 4.82 -3.46 -6.74
C SER A 132 4.97 -3.51 -8.26
N LEU A 133 4.44 -4.54 -8.92
CA LEU A 133 4.51 -4.64 -10.37
C LEU A 133 3.74 -3.55 -11.10
N ILE A 134 2.53 -3.24 -10.64
CA ILE A 134 1.63 -2.35 -11.36
C ILE A 134 1.95 -0.89 -11.10
N HIS A 135 2.41 -0.55 -9.89
CA HIS A 135 2.59 0.84 -9.48
C HIS A 135 4.04 1.26 -9.29
N ILE A 136 4.94 0.37 -8.88
CA ILE A 136 6.35 0.71 -8.66
C ILE A 136 7.18 0.62 -9.95
N SER A 137 6.81 -0.28 -10.86
CA SER A 137 7.56 -0.52 -12.09
C SER A 137 7.22 0.46 -13.22
N GLU A 138 6.08 1.14 -13.18
CA GLU A 138 5.64 2.04 -14.25
C GLU A 138 6.23 3.46 -14.22
N PRO A 139 6.58 4.08 -13.08
CA PRO A 139 7.09 5.45 -13.08
C PRO A 139 8.35 5.66 -13.91
N THR A 140 9.14 4.62 -14.12
CA THR A 140 10.40 4.70 -14.88
C THR A 140 10.19 4.83 -16.38
N ARG A 141 9.02 4.49 -16.92
CA ARG A 141 8.73 4.59 -18.36
C ARG A 141 8.23 5.95 -18.84
N ARG A 142 7.88 6.86 -17.94
CA ARG A 142 7.35 8.18 -18.29
C ARG A 142 8.40 9.28 -18.41
N HIS A 143 9.68 8.94 -18.29
CA HIS A 143 10.80 9.88 -18.38
C HIS A 143 11.84 9.51 -19.45
N LEU A 144 11.44 8.69 -20.44
CA LEU A 144 12.25 8.46 -21.66
C LEU A 144 11.53 9.03 -22.86
#